data_1569a26bba5c51262da5484b1e368aa0
#
_entry.id   1569a26bba5c51262da5484b1e368aa0
#
_cell.length_a   1.000
_cell.length_b   1.000
_cell.length_c   1.000
_cell.angle_alpha   90.00
_cell.angle_beta   90.00
_cell.angle_gamma   90.00
#
_symmetry.space_group_name_H-M   'P 1'
#
loop_
_entity.id
_entity.type
_entity.pdbx_description
1 polymer ?
#
loop_
_entity_poly.entity_id
_entity_poly.type
_entity_poly.pdbx_seq_one_letter_code
_entity_poly.pdbx_strand_id
1 'polypeptide(L)'
;MRKIIRQIEKIKLEDGVRVHENTKVELITYARENNVAVVKPFMLVIARDTTHAAQLLSLLESNNFYNGRYQGKVIQVDSSKSGKDEEEMIERLLAVESVDEPTEIVIHVNMLKEGWDVTNLYTIVPLRAANARTLIEQSIGRGLRLPYGKRTGVEVVDRLNIIAHDRFQEIIDEANKGDSVLKLKQVILDAPSADDKKVSVQVYSGVETKLGLVETSSENTKQGISEANSSVDYQPVFKTETEKRIARKVMEAAAKYASRPSEAPTSQALLTVEIREKIVQEVQTELQPIQGELLADELDIAKIVAKTTETMVNQTIDIPRITVVPSGEVSTGFHPFTLDLSSLHLQPSEREITIHNLHTNEQSSLSAELGMKEKRPEDYIVFSLMDFDDIDYFTQADLLYDLAGQMVAHLRAYLSEEEVLSVLDKERRLIAREIHAQMMEHFWEKAASYEARVSQGFSTLKPCNYTVSADEAIHSVRQTPKDVSRIKQMLFGSFSKCLYPLQKFDSDTEHRFAVILERDSQKWFKPAQGQFQIYWKSGLDSKEYIPDFVVETKDSIWLVETKAGKDLKDPEVLAKADAAFEWCKHATDYALQHNSKHWRYVLIPHDEVVESKKLVDFLRFEKKSV
;
A
#
# COMPACT_ATOMS: atom_id res chain seq x y z
N MET A 1 30.90 -4.91 18.47
CA MET A 1 29.46 -4.81 18.20
C MET A 1 29.17 -4.10 16.87
N ARG A 2 29.39 -2.80 16.64
CA ARG A 2 29.16 -2.12 15.35
C ARG A 2 29.70 -2.86 14.10
N LYS A 3 30.84 -3.54 14.22
CA LYS A 3 31.44 -4.31 13.11
C LYS A 3 30.67 -5.62 12.80
N ILE A 4 30.12 -6.24 13.83
CA ILE A 4 29.29 -7.48 13.71
C ILE A 4 27.94 -7.15 13.10
N ILE A 5 27.27 -6.08 13.55
CA ILE A 5 25.97 -5.63 13.00
C ILE A 5 26.11 -5.34 11.50
N ARG A 6 27.12 -4.58 11.09
CA ARG A 6 27.40 -4.31 9.67
C ARG A 6 27.67 -5.58 8.86
N GLN A 7 28.24 -6.60 9.46
CA GLN A 7 28.50 -7.87 8.79
C GLN A 7 27.22 -8.68 8.60
N ILE A 8 26.31 -8.68 9.58
CA ILE A 8 24.99 -9.31 9.51
C ILE A 8 24.12 -8.62 8.46
N GLU A 9 24.09 -7.29 8.45
CA GLU A 9 23.37 -6.50 7.45
C GLU A 9 23.85 -6.79 6.03
N LYS A 10 25.18 -6.90 5.85
CA LYS A 10 25.77 -7.28 4.57
C LYS A 10 25.32 -8.67 4.11
N ILE A 11 25.31 -9.65 5.01
CA ILE A 11 24.85 -11.01 4.72
C ILE A 11 23.36 -11.00 4.31
N LYS A 12 22.52 -10.28 5.04
CA LYS A 12 21.10 -10.12 4.70
C LYS A 12 20.91 -9.53 3.29
N LEU A 13 21.69 -8.51 2.94
CA LEU A 13 21.64 -7.92 1.59
C LEU A 13 22.10 -8.90 0.51
N GLU A 14 23.17 -9.66 0.77
CA GLU A 14 23.68 -10.67 -0.16
C GLU A 14 22.65 -11.79 -0.38
N ASP A 15 21.98 -12.25 0.68
CA ASP A 15 20.88 -13.22 0.60
C ASP A 15 19.68 -12.65 -0.13
N GLY A 16 19.29 -11.38 0.14
CA GLY A 16 18.23 -10.68 -0.55
C GLY A 16 18.46 -10.59 -2.04
N VAL A 17 19.66 -10.20 -2.44
CA VAL A 17 20.07 -10.12 -3.84
C VAL A 17 20.04 -11.50 -4.50
N ARG A 18 20.51 -12.55 -3.83
CA ARG A 18 20.46 -13.91 -4.37
C ARG A 18 19.04 -14.36 -4.64
N VAL A 19 18.12 -14.13 -3.71
CA VAL A 19 16.69 -14.43 -3.89
C VAL A 19 16.08 -13.59 -5.01
N HIS A 20 16.40 -12.30 -5.06
CA HIS A 20 15.93 -11.40 -6.11
C HIS A 20 16.39 -11.86 -7.51
N GLU A 21 17.65 -12.23 -7.69
CA GLU A 21 18.16 -12.72 -8.97
C GLU A 21 17.51 -14.05 -9.39
N ASN A 22 17.28 -14.97 -8.44
CA ASN A 22 16.53 -16.19 -8.72
C ASN A 22 15.11 -15.89 -9.18
N THR A 23 14.41 -14.98 -8.50
CA THR A 23 13.06 -14.56 -8.85
C THR A 23 12.99 -13.97 -10.26
N LYS A 24 13.99 -13.17 -10.68
CA LYS A 24 14.08 -12.65 -12.06
C LYS A 24 14.10 -13.76 -13.09
N VAL A 25 14.93 -14.78 -12.87
CA VAL A 25 15.03 -15.94 -13.80
C VAL A 25 13.71 -16.68 -13.91
N GLU A 26 13.06 -16.90 -12.77
CA GLU A 26 11.80 -17.63 -12.69
C GLU A 26 10.66 -16.88 -13.38
N LEU A 27 10.56 -15.54 -13.19
CA LEU A 27 9.56 -14.70 -13.85
C LEU A 27 9.77 -14.63 -15.38
N ILE A 28 11.02 -14.56 -15.84
CA ILE A 28 11.35 -14.59 -17.29
C ILE A 28 10.96 -15.96 -17.88
N THR A 29 11.24 -17.05 -17.16
CA THR A 29 10.90 -18.41 -17.60
C THR A 29 9.39 -18.57 -17.69
N TYR A 30 8.65 -18.18 -16.65
CA TYR A 30 7.19 -18.21 -16.65
C TYR A 30 6.58 -17.39 -17.78
N ALA A 31 7.08 -16.17 -18.01
CA ALA A 31 6.57 -15.28 -19.06
C ALA A 31 6.75 -15.91 -20.46
N ARG A 32 7.90 -16.55 -20.72
CA ARG A 32 8.18 -17.25 -21.99
C ARG A 32 7.28 -18.48 -22.18
N GLU A 33 7.12 -19.30 -21.14
CA GLU A 33 6.31 -20.52 -21.20
C GLU A 33 4.82 -20.25 -21.39
N ASN A 34 4.32 -19.15 -20.83
CA ASN A 34 2.91 -18.79 -20.86
C ASN A 34 2.57 -17.69 -21.87
N ASN A 35 3.57 -17.20 -22.65
CA ASN A 35 3.41 -16.12 -23.62
C ASN A 35 2.73 -14.87 -23.04
N VAL A 36 3.14 -14.47 -21.84
CA VAL A 36 2.66 -13.27 -21.15
C VAL A 36 3.79 -12.22 -21.02
N ALA A 37 3.45 -10.99 -20.66
CA ALA A 37 4.43 -9.94 -20.46
C ALA A 37 5.42 -10.30 -19.33
N VAL A 38 6.70 -9.97 -19.54
CA VAL A 38 7.73 -10.17 -18.51
C VAL A 38 7.53 -9.15 -17.39
N VAL A 39 7.35 -9.64 -16.17
CA VAL A 39 7.34 -8.80 -14.97
C VAL A 39 8.77 -8.59 -14.49
N LYS A 40 9.18 -7.35 -14.33
CA LYS A 40 10.48 -6.98 -13.76
C LYS A 40 10.33 -6.86 -12.25
N PRO A 41 10.85 -7.79 -11.42
CA PRO A 41 10.76 -7.67 -9.98
C PRO A 41 11.69 -6.59 -9.45
N PHE A 42 11.36 -6.02 -8.30
CA PHE A 42 12.31 -5.23 -7.52
C PHE A 42 12.40 -5.70 -6.07
N MET A 43 13.49 -5.32 -5.42
CA MET A 43 13.78 -5.60 -4.02
C MET A 43 13.63 -4.33 -3.18
N LEU A 44 12.92 -4.41 -2.07
CA LEU A 44 12.74 -3.34 -1.10
C LEU A 44 13.67 -3.54 0.09
N VAL A 45 14.54 -2.58 0.37
CA VAL A 45 15.40 -2.57 1.55
C VAL A 45 14.89 -1.51 2.52
N ILE A 46 14.60 -1.92 3.75
CA ILE A 46 14.09 -1.02 4.79
C ILE A 46 15.26 -0.58 5.67
N ALA A 47 15.69 0.67 5.55
CA ALA A 47 16.78 1.25 6.32
C ALA A 47 16.31 1.86 7.65
N ARG A 48 17.20 2.00 8.63
CA ARG A 48 16.91 2.58 9.95
C ARG A 48 16.62 4.09 9.88
N ASP A 49 17.49 4.79 9.20
CA ASP A 49 17.50 6.25 9.06
C ASP A 49 18.13 6.67 7.73
N THR A 50 18.09 7.94 7.41
CA THR A 50 18.62 8.50 6.15
C THR A 50 20.13 8.31 6.02
N THR A 51 20.88 8.38 7.12
CA THR A 51 22.34 8.14 7.14
C THR A 51 22.66 6.69 6.83
N HIS A 52 21.90 5.76 7.41
CA HIS A 52 22.01 4.33 7.12
C HIS A 52 21.64 4.04 5.66
N ALA A 53 20.57 4.62 5.16
CA ALA A 53 20.15 4.48 3.75
C ALA A 53 21.25 4.92 2.78
N ALA A 54 21.92 6.05 3.04
CA ALA A 54 23.05 6.52 2.25
C ALA A 54 24.26 5.57 2.30
N GLN A 55 24.53 4.96 3.46
CA GLN A 55 25.59 3.95 3.59
C GLN A 55 25.27 2.68 2.80
N LEU A 56 24.00 2.24 2.83
CA LEU A 56 23.52 1.10 2.06
C LEU A 56 23.57 1.37 0.54
N LEU A 57 23.17 2.55 0.10
CA LEU A 57 23.31 2.98 -1.28
C LEU A 57 24.77 2.89 -1.74
N SER A 58 25.67 3.50 -0.98
CA SER A 58 27.11 3.45 -1.28
C SER A 58 27.66 2.02 -1.30
N LEU A 59 27.17 1.13 -0.43
CA LEU A 59 27.56 -0.28 -0.40
C LEU A 59 27.06 -1.01 -1.65
N LEU A 60 25.77 -0.90 -1.96
CA LEU A 60 25.12 -1.63 -3.06
C LEU A 60 25.65 -1.19 -4.44
N GLU A 61 26.02 0.08 -4.61
CA GLU A 61 26.61 0.60 -5.82
C GLU A 61 28.14 0.44 -5.91
N SER A 62 28.77 -0.05 -4.82
CA SER A 62 30.22 -0.22 -4.81
C SER A 62 30.68 -1.37 -5.73
N ASN A 63 31.89 -1.25 -6.30
CA ASN A 63 32.51 -2.34 -7.05
C ASN A 63 32.77 -3.60 -6.20
N ASN A 64 32.82 -3.48 -4.89
CA ASN A 64 33.00 -4.60 -3.97
C ASN A 64 31.73 -5.39 -3.72
N PHE A 65 30.58 -4.88 -4.16
CA PHE A 65 29.28 -5.56 -4.05
C PHE A 65 28.84 -6.07 -5.42
N TYR A 66 28.85 -7.37 -5.62
CA TYR A 66 28.50 -8.03 -6.90
C TYR A 66 29.20 -7.41 -8.13
N ASN A 67 30.47 -7.00 -7.97
CA ASN A 67 31.29 -6.38 -9.03
C ASN A 67 30.65 -5.12 -9.67
N GLY A 68 29.95 -4.30 -8.87
CA GLY A 68 29.29 -3.08 -9.33
C GLY A 68 28.03 -3.29 -10.19
N ARG A 69 27.44 -4.50 -10.15
CA ARG A 69 26.26 -4.85 -10.97
C ARG A 69 25.05 -3.95 -10.73
N TYR A 70 24.93 -3.36 -9.55
CA TYR A 70 23.80 -2.52 -9.13
C TYR A 70 24.04 -1.02 -9.25
N GLN A 71 25.15 -0.59 -9.86
CA GLN A 71 25.39 0.83 -10.12
C GLN A 71 24.28 1.42 -10.99
N GLY A 72 23.69 2.54 -10.57
CA GLY A 72 22.58 3.20 -11.21
C GLY A 72 21.22 2.46 -11.13
N LYS A 73 21.19 1.31 -10.45
CA LYS A 73 19.98 0.48 -10.30
C LYS A 73 19.38 0.53 -8.90
N VAL A 74 19.90 1.37 -8.04
CA VAL A 74 19.46 1.56 -6.68
C VAL A 74 18.91 2.97 -6.53
N ILE A 75 17.74 3.11 -5.91
CA ILE A 75 17.24 4.43 -5.51
C ILE A 75 17.07 4.47 -3.99
N GLN A 76 17.44 5.60 -3.41
CA GLN A 76 17.18 5.92 -2.02
C GLN A 76 15.97 6.85 -1.96
N VAL A 77 14.94 6.42 -1.22
CA VAL A 77 13.66 7.12 -1.07
C VAL A 77 13.53 7.56 0.38
N ASP A 78 13.79 8.83 0.62
CA ASP A 78 13.69 9.46 1.93
C ASP A 78 13.39 10.97 1.83
N SER A 79 13.22 11.60 2.98
CA SER A 79 12.91 13.03 3.08
C SER A 79 14.11 13.98 2.95
N SER A 80 15.30 13.46 2.66
CA SER A 80 16.53 14.31 2.60
C SER A 80 16.69 15.06 1.29
N LYS A 81 16.03 14.59 0.22
CA LYS A 81 16.06 15.21 -1.10
C LYS A 81 14.98 16.27 -1.25
N SER A 82 15.24 17.29 -2.05
CA SER A 82 14.29 18.38 -2.32
C SER A 82 14.42 18.90 -3.74
N GLY A 83 13.34 19.48 -4.28
CA GLY A 83 13.31 20.06 -5.60
C GLY A 83 13.43 19.01 -6.72
N LYS A 84 14.26 19.28 -7.73
CA LYS A 84 14.40 18.41 -8.90
C LYS A 84 14.90 17.01 -8.58
N ASP A 85 15.80 16.86 -7.63
CA ASP A 85 16.33 15.56 -7.24
C ASP A 85 15.26 14.68 -6.58
N GLU A 86 14.30 15.31 -5.92
CA GLU A 86 13.15 14.62 -5.36
C GLU A 86 12.15 14.20 -6.45
N GLU A 87 11.85 15.08 -7.39
CA GLU A 87 10.95 14.77 -8.52
C GLU A 87 11.50 13.60 -9.33
N GLU A 88 12.80 13.59 -9.65
CA GLU A 88 13.45 12.48 -10.34
C GLU A 88 13.38 11.17 -9.54
N MET A 89 13.61 11.24 -8.25
CA MET A 89 13.49 10.07 -7.36
C MET A 89 12.06 9.52 -7.35
N ILE A 90 11.06 10.38 -7.25
CA ILE A 90 9.64 9.98 -7.27
C ILE A 90 9.27 9.42 -8.63
N GLU A 91 9.71 10.04 -9.72
CA GLU A 91 9.46 9.54 -11.08
C GLU A 91 10.02 8.12 -11.25
N ARG A 92 11.27 7.88 -10.86
CA ARG A 92 11.88 6.55 -10.89
C ARG A 92 11.15 5.54 -10.01
N LEU A 93 10.70 5.96 -8.82
CA LEU A 93 9.95 5.11 -7.91
C LEU A 93 8.59 4.71 -8.49
N LEU A 94 7.90 5.62 -9.15
CA LEU A 94 6.61 5.34 -9.81
C LEU A 94 6.77 4.53 -11.09
N ALA A 95 7.92 4.66 -11.76
CA ALA A 95 8.25 3.91 -12.97
C ALA A 95 8.87 2.53 -12.68
N VAL A 96 9.03 2.12 -11.43
CA VAL A 96 9.73 0.86 -11.05
C VAL A 96 9.10 -0.40 -11.67
N GLU A 97 7.84 -0.34 -12.07
CA GLU A 97 7.16 -1.40 -12.80
C GLU A 97 7.53 -1.45 -14.30
N SER A 98 8.02 -0.34 -14.86
CA SER A 98 8.41 -0.27 -16.26
C SER A 98 9.67 -1.10 -16.52
N VAL A 99 9.69 -1.77 -17.66
CA VAL A 99 10.86 -2.53 -18.13
C VAL A 99 12.03 -1.60 -18.46
N ASP A 100 11.73 -0.36 -18.88
CA ASP A 100 12.72 0.64 -19.30
C ASP A 100 13.39 1.34 -18.10
N GLU A 101 12.77 1.36 -16.93
CA GLU A 101 13.38 1.92 -15.72
C GLU A 101 14.43 0.95 -15.16
N PRO A 102 15.70 1.36 -14.99
CA PRO A 102 16.78 0.47 -14.57
C PRO A 102 16.70 0.05 -13.09
N THR A 103 15.90 0.71 -12.26
CA THR A 103 15.83 0.47 -10.82
C THR A 103 15.43 -0.97 -10.50
N GLU A 104 16.28 -1.66 -9.74
CA GLU A 104 16.06 -3.03 -9.24
C GLU A 104 15.99 -3.09 -7.71
N ILE A 105 16.55 -2.10 -7.02
CA ILE A 105 16.56 -2.02 -5.55
C ILE A 105 16.07 -0.64 -5.11
N VAL A 106 15.13 -0.66 -4.18
CA VAL A 106 14.59 0.56 -3.54
C VAL A 106 14.97 0.53 -2.07
N ILE A 107 15.78 1.49 -1.61
CA ILE A 107 16.08 1.70 -0.19
C ILE A 107 15.14 2.77 0.32
N HIS A 108 14.38 2.48 1.37
CA HIS A 108 13.50 3.48 1.95
C HIS A 108 13.66 3.65 3.45
N VAL A 109 13.32 4.87 3.91
CA VAL A 109 13.28 5.23 5.32
C VAL A 109 11.92 5.86 5.61
N ASN A 110 11.00 5.14 6.24
CA ASN A 110 9.69 5.64 6.70
C ASN A 110 8.77 6.30 5.65
N MET A 111 9.08 6.28 4.37
CA MET A 111 8.41 7.09 3.34
C MET A 111 7.23 6.39 2.66
N LEU A 112 7.11 5.07 2.76
CA LEU A 112 6.12 4.31 2.01
C LEU A 112 4.74 4.23 2.69
N LYS A 113 4.44 5.13 3.62
CA LYS A 113 3.17 5.10 4.37
C LYS A 113 1.96 5.38 3.48
N GLU A 114 2.10 6.18 2.41
CA GLU A 114 0.95 6.58 1.60
C GLU A 114 1.25 6.62 0.09
N GLY A 115 0.34 6.04 -0.67
CA GLY A 115 0.23 6.33 -2.10
C GLY A 115 1.10 5.53 -3.08
N TRP A 116 2.06 4.72 -2.67
CA TRP A 116 2.83 3.90 -3.61
C TRP A 116 2.18 2.53 -3.82
N ASP A 117 1.69 2.32 -5.01
CA ASP A 117 0.97 1.13 -5.42
C ASP A 117 1.74 0.40 -6.52
N VAL A 118 2.32 -0.75 -6.20
CA VAL A 118 3.13 -1.54 -7.11
C VAL A 118 2.75 -3.02 -7.05
N THR A 119 2.86 -3.70 -8.18
CA THR A 119 2.51 -5.13 -8.31
C THR A 119 3.72 -6.02 -8.44
N ASN A 120 4.92 -5.45 -8.57
CA ASN A 120 6.18 -6.16 -8.88
C ASN A 120 7.18 -6.19 -7.71
N LEU A 121 6.72 -5.98 -6.46
CA LEU A 121 7.53 -6.18 -5.27
C LEU A 121 7.61 -7.67 -4.92
N TYR A 122 8.81 -8.25 -5.04
CA TYR A 122 9.03 -9.68 -4.83
C TYR A 122 9.97 -10.03 -3.69
N THR A 123 10.79 -9.08 -3.23
CA THR A 123 11.75 -9.32 -2.15
C THR A 123 11.79 -8.13 -1.20
N ILE A 124 11.71 -8.38 0.10
CA ILE A 124 11.84 -7.39 1.16
C ILE A 124 13.02 -7.77 2.06
N VAL A 125 13.90 -6.81 2.33
CA VAL A 125 15.05 -6.96 3.25
C VAL A 125 14.94 -5.92 4.35
N PRO A 126 14.35 -6.25 5.50
CA PRO A 126 14.27 -5.34 6.63
C PRO A 126 15.62 -5.30 7.37
N LEU A 127 16.24 -4.10 7.43
CA LEU A 127 17.45 -3.82 8.20
C LEU A 127 17.17 -2.89 9.38
N ARG A 128 15.90 -2.53 9.57
CA ARG A 128 15.41 -1.77 10.71
C ARG A 128 14.63 -2.66 11.63
N ALA A 129 14.81 -2.44 12.88
CA ALA A 129 14.23 -3.15 13.96
C ALA A 129 12.88 -2.61 14.40
N ALA A 130 12.78 -1.32 14.62
CA ALA A 130 11.58 -0.68 15.10
C ALA A 130 10.51 -0.64 14.01
N ASN A 131 9.29 -1.12 14.30
CA ASN A 131 8.14 -1.19 13.40
C ASN A 131 8.32 -2.07 12.14
N ALA A 132 9.27 -3.02 12.18
CA ALA A 132 9.38 -4.03 11.13
C ALA A 132 8.01 -4.69 10.87
N ARG A 133 7.22 -4.95 11.91
CA ARG A 133 5.89 -5.53 11.80
C ARG A 133 4.96 -4.65 10.95
N THR A 134 4.72 -3.40 11.33
CA THR A 134 3.81 -2.50 10.59
C THR A 134 4.31 -2.20 9.17
N LEU A 135 5.63 -1.97 8.99
CA LEU A 135 6.23 -1.75 7.68
C LEU A 135 6.21 -3.01 6.82
N ILE A 136 6.44 -4.18 7.42
CA ILE A 136 6.35 -5.47 6.75
C ILE A 136 4.89 -5.77 6.38
N GLU A 137 3.94 -5.58 7.29
CA GLU A 137 2.50 -5.76 7.01
C GLU A 137 2.03 -4.85 5.86
N GLN A 138 2.45 -3.60 5.85
CA GLN A 138 2.16 -2.67 4.75
C GLN A 138 2.86 -3.07 3.45
N SER A 139 4.10 -3.51 3.53
CA SER A 139 4.87 -3.98 2.37
C SER A 139 4.36 -5.33 1.86
N ILE A 140 3.95 -6.24 2.76
CA ILE A 140 3.27 -7.50 2.41
C ILE A 140 1.95 -7.21 1.70
N GLY A 141 1.12 -6.31 2.23
CA GLY A 141 -0.14 -5.92 1.60
C GLY A 141 0.05 -5.38 0.18
N ARG A 142 1.21 -4.81 -0.12
CA ARG A 142 1.59 -4.33 -1.46
C ARG A 142 2.19 -5.44 -2.32
N GLY A 143 3.11 -6.23 -1.80
CA GLY A 143 3.76 -7.34 -2.51
C GLY A 143 2.83 -8.54 -2.79
N LEU A 144 1.69 -8.64 -2.10
CA LEU A 144 0.64 -9.61 -2.40
C LEU A 144 -0.26 -9.18 -3.57
N ARG A 145 -0.03 -8.02 -4.18
CA ARG A 145 -0.71 -7.64 -5.40
C ARG A 145 -0.16 -8.47 -6.56
N LEU A 146 -1.07 -9.09 -7.26
CA LEU A 146 -0.74 -10.05 -8.29
C LEU A 146 -0.33 -9.33 -9.57
N PRO A 147 0.90 -9.50 -10.09
CA PRO A 147 1.40 -8.75 -11.24
C PRO A 147 0.63 -9.00 -12.53
N TYR A 148 -0.06 -10.14 -12.62
CA TYR A 148 -0.95 -10.48 -13.74
C TYR A 148 -2.43 -10.28 -13.41
N GLY A 149 -2.77 -9.54 -12.34
CA GLY A 149 -4.15 -9.29 -11.91
C GLY A 149 -4.88 -10.52 -11.34
N LYS A 150 -4.24 -11.70 -11.34
CA LYS A 150 -4.78 -12.97 -10.83
C LYS A 150 -3.65 -13.87 -10.34
N ARG A 151 -3.96 -14.81 -9.46
CA ARG A 151 -3.02 -15.88 -9.11
C ARG A 151 -2.74 -16.74 -10.32
N THR A 152 -1.46 -16.99 -10.57
CA THR A 152 -1.01 -17.84 -11.67
C THR A 152 -1.07 -19.32 -11.32
N GLY A 153 -1.10 -19.65 -10.02
CA GLY A 153 -0.98 -21.02 -9.51
C GLY A 153 0.46 -21.53 -9.49
N VAL A 154 1.42 -20.71 -9.92
CA VAL A 154 2.85 -21.02 -9.83
C VAL A 154 3.40 -20.31 -8.61
N GLU A 155 3.79 -21.10 -7.60
CA GLU A 155 4.20 -20.58 -6.29
C GLU A 155 5.27 -19.49 -6.38
N VAL A 156 6.23 -19.64 -7.25
CA VAL A 156 7.35 -18.73 -7.43
C VAL A 156 6.93 -17.38 -7.99
N VAL A 157 5.90 -17.37 -8.85
CA VAL A 157 5.35 -16.14 -9.45
C VAL A 157 4.41 -15.42 -8.47
N ASP A 158 3.72 -16.20 -7.63
CA ASP A 158 2.70 -15.67 -6.71
C ASP A 158 3.27 -15.41 -5.29
N ARG A 159 4.60 -15.56 -5.08
CA ARG A 159 5.25 -15.50 -3.76
C ARG A 159 5.99 -14.20 -3.54
N LEU A 160 5.80 -13.59 -2.38
CA LEU A 160 6.64 -12.54 -1.83
C LEU A 160 7.69 -13.14 -0.90
N ASN A 161 8.97 -12.80 -1.10
CA ASN A 161 10.09 -13.27 -0.29
C ASN A 161 10.49 -12.19 0.73
N ILE A 162 10.68 -12.59 1.98
CA ILE A 162 11.15 -11.68 3.03
C ILE A 162 12.42 -12.28 3.64
N ILE A 163 13.51 -11.51 3.62
CA ILE A 163 14.81 -11.92 4.18
C ILE A 163 14.87 -11.41 5.61
N ALA A 164 14.39 -12.21 6.53
CA ALA A 164 14.33 -11.84 7.94
C ALA A 164 15.30 -12.68 8.77
N HIS A 165 15.58 -12.23 9.99
CA HIS A 165 16.28 -12.97 11.03
C HIS A 165 15.35 -14.09 11.57
N ASP A 166 15.90 -15.05 12.33
CA ASP A 166 15.21 -16.24 12.90
C ASP A 166 13.85 -15.98 13.59
N ARG A 167 13.57 -14.74 13.96
CA ARG A 167 12.32 -14.32 14.63
C ARG A 167 11.16 -13.98 13.72
N PHE A 168 11.36 -13.92 12.42
CA PHE A 168 10.25 -13.64 11.50
C PHE A 168 9.26 -14.80 11.43
N GLN A 169 9.71 -16.02 11.71
CA GLN A 169 8.82 -17.17 11.80
C GLN A 169 7.78 -16.98 12.91
N GLU A 170 8.13 -16.34 14.01
CA GLU A 170 7.20 -16.02 15.12
C GLU A 170 6.11 -15.03 14.67
N ILE A 171 6.42 -14.04 13.83
CA ILE A 171 5.43 -13.11 13.24
C ILE A 171 4.49 -13.84 12.28
N ILE A 172 5.02 -14.77 11.47
CA ILE A 172 4.21 -15.61 10.59
C ILE A 172 3.31 -16.55 11.42
N ASP A 173 3.85 -17.14 12.47
CA ASP A 173 3.10 -18.03 13.35
C ASP A 173 2.01 -17.27 14.13
N GLU A 174 2.27 -16.03 14.50
CA GLU A 174 1.29 -15.14 15.15
C GLU A 174 0.26 -14.61 14.15
N ALA A 175 0.65 -14.31 12.91
CA ALA A 175 -0.28 -13.98 11.83
C ALA A 175 -1.22 -15.14 11.48
N ASN A 176 -0.80 -16.37 11.72
CA ASN A 176 -1.62 -17.58 11.54
C ASN A 176 -2.48 -17.93 12.78
N LYS A 177 -2.30 -17.28 13.93
CA LYS A 177 -3.18 -17.44 15.09
C LYS A 177 -4.55 -16.81 14.81
N GLY A 178 -5.60 -17.47 15.33
CA GLY A 178 -7.02 -17.20 15.04
C GLY A 178 -7.53 -15.76 15.19
N ASP A 179 -6.82 -14.87 15.90
CA ASP A 179 -7.20 -13.48 16.19
C ASP A 179 -6.34 -12.43 15.47
N SER A 180 -5.42 -12.82 14.61
CA SER A 180 -4.59 -11.88 13.88
C SER A 180 -5.38 -11.15 12.79
N VAL A 181 -5.19 -9.82 12.69
CA VAL A 181 -5.73 -8.95 11.63
C VAL A 181 -5.17 -9.35 10.25
N LEU A 182 -4.02 -10.02 10.23
CA LEU A 182 -3.40 -10.64 9.05
C LEU A 182 -4.00 -12.01 8.68
N LYS A 183 -5.20 -12.34 9.11
CA LYS A 183 -5.90 -13.43 8.47
C LYS A 183 -5.90 -13.16 6.98
N LEU A 184 -4.91 -13.73 6.30
CA LEU A 184 -5.09 -14.15 4.92
C LEU A 184 -6.38 -14.97 4.97
N LYS A 185 -7.51 -14.36 4.60
CA LYS A 185 -8.69 -15.13 4.28
C LYS A 185 -8.23 -16.10 3.22
N GLN A 186 -7.90 -17.30 3.62
CA GLN A 186 -7.87 -18.42 2.73
C GLN A 186 -9.32 -18.53 2.26
N VAL A 187 -9.62 -17.86 1.17
CA VAL A 187 -10.86 -18.04 0.45
C VAL A 187 -10.67 -19.41 -0.16
N ILE A 188 -11.07 -20.44 0.59
CA ILE A 188 -11.40 -21.73 -0.01
C ILE A 188 -12.57 -21.38 -0.91
N LEU A 189 -12.28 -21.26 -2.20
CA LEU A 189 -13.31 -21.24 -3.23
C LEU A 189 -13.90 -22.66 -3.19
N ASP A 190 -14.97 -22.84 -2.42
CA ASP A 190 -15.83 -23.98 -2.62
C ASP A 190 -16.17 -24.01 -4.10
N ALA A 191 -16.11 -25.20 -4.69
CA ALA A 191 -16.48 -25.39 -6.08
C ALA A 191 -17.85 -24.73 -6.30
N PRO A 192 -18.02 -23.86 -7.31
CA PRO A 192 -19.26 -23.13 -7.49
C PRO A 192 -20.39 -24.15 -7.59
N SER A 193 -21.36 -24.05 -6.68
CA SER A 193 -22.61 -24.75 -6.83
C SER A 193 -23.22 -24.32 -8.15
N ALA A 194 -23.81 -25.25 -8.90
CA ALA A 194 -24.27 -25.04 -10.28
C ALA A 194 -25.32 -23.92 -10.45
N ASP A 195 -25.80 -23.33 -9.35
CA ASP A 195 -26.88 -22.32 -9.33
C ASP A 195 -26.41 -20.85 -9.23
N ASP A 196 -25.15 -20.57 -8.87
CA ASP A 196 -24.65 -19.19 -8.75
C ASP A 196 -23.63 -18.88 -9.86
N LYS A 197 -24.13 -18.61 -11.06
CA LYS A 197 -23.33 -18.06 -12.15
C LYS A 197 -23.02 -16.59 -11.89
N LYS A 198 -21.95 -16.32 -11.12
CA LYS A 198 -21.39 -14.97 -10.96
C LYS A 198 -20.47 -14.65 -12.13
N VAL A 199 -20.63 -13.45 -12.69
CA VAL A 199 -19.81 -12.94 -13.80
C VAL A 199 -19.07 -11.69 -13.30
N SER A 200 -17.80 -11.58 -13.66
CA SER A 200 -17.02 -10.34 -13.43
C SER A 200 -17.23 -9.41 -14.61
N VAL A 201 -17.68 -8.20 -14.34
CA VAL A 201 -17.89 -7.12 -15.34
C VAL A 201 -16.79 -6.09 -15.14
N GLN A 202 -15.92 -5.95 -16.14
CA GLN A 202 -14.92 -4.88 -16.17
C GLN A 202 -15.56 -3.60 -16.70
N VAL A 203 -15.44 -2.53 -15.93
CA VAL A 203 -16.00 -1.22 -16.27
C VAL A 203 -14.86 -0.24 -16.51
N TYR A 204 -14.78 0.27 -17.72
CA TYR A 204 -13.79 1.25 -18.13
C TYR A 204 -14.23 2.67 -17.77
N SER A 205 -13.28 3.58 -17.64
CA SER A 205 -13.56 4.98 -17.35
C SER A 205 -14.36 5.66 -18.47
N GLY A 206 -15.00 6.76 -18.16
CA GLY A 206 -15.68 7.59 -19.15
C GLY A 206 -14.75 8.14 -20.23
N VAL A 207 -13.45 8.29 -19.94
CA VAL A 207 -12.43 8.67 -20.93
C VAL A 207 -12.30 7.61 -22.01
N GLU A 208 -12.04 6.36 -21.62
CA GLU A 208 -11.84 5.25 -22.55
C GLU A 208 -13.10 4.97 -23.37
N THR A 209 -14.25 5.04 -22.71
CA THR A 209 -15.55 4.84 -23.38
C THR A 209 -15.82 5.92 -24.43
N LYS A 210 -15.62 7.20 -24.10
CA LYS A 210 -15.85 8.32 -25.02
C LYS A 210 -14.87 8.36 -26.18
N LEU A 211 -13.62 7.99 -25.94
CA LEU A 211 -12.61 7.88 -27.00
C LEU A 211 -12.85 6.69 -27.93
N GLY A 212 -13.70 5.72 -27.54
CA GLY A 212 -13.97 4.50 -28.31
C GLY A 212 -12.87 3.45 -28.18
N LEU A 213 -12.10 3.48 -27.07
CA LEU A 213 -10.95 2.59 -26.86
C LEU A 213 -11.34 1.23 -26.27
N VAL A 214 -12.57 1.07 -25.80
CA VAL A 214 -13.09 -0.17 -25.25
C VAL A 214 -13.36 -1.15 -26.38
N GLU A 215 -12.63 -2.28 -26.40
CA GLU A 215 -12.91 -3.36 -27.33
C GLU A 215 -14.18 -4.09 -26.90
N THR A 216 -15.19 -4.09 -27.74
CA THR A 216 -16.32 -5.01 -27.63
C THR A 216 -15.84 -6.39 -28.04
N SER A 217 -15.11 -7.10 -27.16
CA SER A 217 -14.69 -8.47 -27.40
C SER A 217 -15.94 -9.39 -27.43
N SER A 218 -16.25 -9.85 -28.61
CA SER A 218 -17.46 -10.60 -28.98
C SER A 218 -17.46 -12.07 -28.56
N GLU A 219 -16.56 -12.57 -27.72
CA GLU A 219 -16.51 -14.01 -27.46
C GLU A 219 -16.85 -14.49 -26.05
N ASN A 220 -16.95 -13.61 -25.03
CA ASN A 220 -17.32 -14.05 -23.68
C ASN A 220 -18.34 -13.18 -22.93
N THR A 221 -18.92 -12.19 -23.57
CA THR A 221 -19.96 -11.35 -22.96
C THR A 221 -21.30 -11.73 -23.55
N LYS A 222 -22.16 -12.40 -22.78
CA LYS A 222 -23.54 -12.64 -23.18
C LYS A 222 -24.21 -11.32 -23.53
N GLN A 223 -25.01 -11.32 -24.60
CA GLN A 223 -25.63 -10.19 -25.28
C GLN A 223 -26.17 -9.03 -24.40
N GLY A 224 -26.63 -9.29 -23.16
CA GLY A 224 -27.20 -8.28 -22.27
C GLY A 224 -26.20 -7.27 -21.68
N ILE A 225 -24.91 -7.60 -21.52
CA ILE A 225 -23.89 -6.72 -20.90
C ILE A 225 -23.17 -5.88 -21.96
N SER A 226 -23.05 -6.42 -23.18
CA SER A 226 -22.52 -5.69 -24.34
C SER A 226 -23.43 -4.51 -24.75
N GLU A 227 -24.77 -4.71 -24.69
CA GLU A 227 -25.75 -3.66 -25.00
C GLU A 227 -25.77 -2.54 -23.95
N ALA A 228 -25.34 -2.79 -22.73
CA ALA A 228 -25.34 -1.82 -21.65
C ALA A 228 -24.20 -0.83 -21.67
N ASN A 229 -23.00 -1.23 -22.14
CA ASN A 229 -21.95 -0.28 -22.49
C ASN A 229 -22.34 0.60 -23.69
N SER A 230 -23.31 0.16 -24.48
CA SER A 230 -23.87 0.87 -25.64
C SER A 230 -25.15 1.65 -25.36
N SER A 231 -25.76 1.52 -24.17
CA SER A 231 -27.03 2.18 -23.84
C SER A 231 -26.93 3.67 -23.46
N VAL A 232 -25.73 4.20 -23.35
CA VAL A 232 -25.49 5.64 -23.44
C VAL A 232 -25.09 5.91 -24.88
N ASP A 233 -25.90 6.70 -25.60
CA ASP A 233 -25.75 7.06 -27.01
C ASP A 233 -24.52 7.94 -27.25
N TYR A 234 -23.31 7.39 -26.90
CA TYR A 234 -22.02 8.03 -27.11
C TYR A 234 -21.51 7.68 -28.50
N GLN A 235 -21.55 8.64 -29.40
CA GLN A 235 -20.76 8.56 -30.64
C GLN A 235 -19.29 8.60 -30.24
N PRO A 236 -18.51 7.54 -30.47
CA PRO A 236 -17.10 7.53 -30.12
C PRO A 236 -16.34 8.63 -30.86
N VAL A 237 -15.44 9.32 -30.17
CA VAL A 237 -14.62 10.40 -30.75
C VAL A 237 -13.76 9.85 -31.88
N PHE A 238 -13.20 8.64 -31.72
CA PHE A 238 -12.37 7.97 -32.72
C PHE A 238 -13.08 6.70 -33.22
N LYS A 239 -13.09 6.55 -34.54
CA LYS A 239 -13.77 5.44 -35.21
C LYS A 239 -12.80 4.41 -35.79
N THR A 240 -11.61 4.86 -36.24
CA THR A 240 -10.63 3.99 -36.86
C THR A 240 -9.67 3.40 -35.82
N GLU A 241 -9.20 2.17 -36.05
CA GLU A 241 -8.25 1.52 -35.14
C GLU A 241 -6.92 2.27 -35.05
N THR A 242 -6.52 2.94 -36.14
CA THR A 242 -5.31 3.76 -36.14
C THR A 242 -5.44 4.97 -35.21
N GLU A 243 -6.58 5.71 -35.28
CA GLU A 243 -6.84 6.81 -34.33
C GLU A 243 -6.89 6.32 -32.88
N LYS A 244 -7.53 5.19 -32.62
CA LYS A 244 -7.62 4.58 -31.29
C LYS A 244 -6.24 4.18 -30.76
N ARG A 245 -5.37 3.60 -31.60
CA ARG A 245 -4.00 3.26 -31.24
C ARG A 245 -3.21 4.50 -30.87
N ILE A 246 -3.30 5.58 -31.64
CA ILE A 246 -2.67 6.85 -31.33
C ILE A 246 -3.23 7.42 -30.02
N ALA A 247 -4.55 7.41 -29.82
CA ALA A 247 -5.18 7.91 -28.60
C ALA A 247 -4.72 7.14 -27.34
N ARG A 248 -4.52 5.82 -27.43
CA ARG A 248 -3.93 5.04 -26.32
C ARG A 248 -2.51 5.53 -25.99
N LYS A 249 -1.69 5.77 -27.00
CA LYS A 249 -0.34 6.33 -26.82
C LYS A 249 -0.37 7.74 -26.22
N VAL A 250 -1.30 8.57 -26.64
CA VAL A 250 -1.51 9.89 -26.04
C VAL A 250 -1.90 9.78 -24.56
N MET A 251 -2.75 8.83 -24.19
CA MET A 251 -3.12 8.60 -22.79
C MET A 251 -1.92 8.11 -21.96
N GLU A 252 -1.09 7.22 -22.51
CA GLU A 252 0.15 6.77 -21.86
C GLU A 252 1.11 7.93 -21.63
N ALA A 253 1.35 8.77 -22.65
CA ALA A 253 2.18 9.96 -22.55
C ALA A 253 1.61 10.97 -21.54
N ALA A 254 0.30 11.25 -21.59
CA ALA A 254 -0.37 12.14 -20.63
C ALA A 254 -0.30 11.64 -19.18
N ALA A 255 -0.34 10.31 -18.97
CA ALA A 255 -0.19 9.72 -17.63
C ALA A 255 1.22 9.96 -17.04
N LYS A 256 2.26 10.06 -17.86
CA LYS A 256 3.62 10.44 -17.41
C LYS A 256 3.65 11.85 -16.82
N TYR A 257 2.88 12.79 -17.39
CA TYR A 257 2.79 14.15 -16.88
C TYR A 257 2.07 14.25 -15.53
N ALA A 258 1.18 13.31 -15.22
CA ALA A 258 0.55 13.25 -13.90
C ALA A 258 1.59 13.10 -12.77
N SER A 259 2.71 12.42 -13.04
CA SER A 259 3.84 12.21 -12.11
C SER A 259 4.85 13.35 -12.08
N ARG A 260 4.61 14.43 -12.83
CA ARG A 260 5.48 15.63 -12.91
C ARG A 260 4.70 16.88 -12.49
N PRO A 261 4.39 17.03 -11.21
CA PRO A 261 3.58 18.15 -10.73
C PRO A 261 4.21 19.53 -10.97
N SER A 262 5.54 19.62 -11.17
CA SER A 262 6.22 20.85 -11.58
C SER A 262 5.92 21.28 -13.02
N GLU A 263 5.65 20.33 -13.94
CA GLU A 263 5.28 20.61 -15.33
C GLU A 263 3.75 20.64 -15.51
N ALA A 264 3.06 19.68 -14.89
CA ALA A 264 1.60 19.51 -14.99
C ALA A 264 0.95 19.36 -13.61
N PRO A 265 0.80 20.45 -12.86
CA PRO A 265 0.22 20.40 -11.51
C PRO A 265 -1.26 19.99 -11.48
N THR A 266 -1.98 20.15 -12.58
CA THR A 266 -3.38 19.77 -12.75
C THR A 266 -3.60 19.19 -14.15
N SER A 267 -4.68 18.44 -14.36
CA SER A 267 -5.03 17.93 -15.69
C SER A 267 -5.23 19.05 -16.73
N GLN A 268 -5.60 20.26 -16.30
CA GLN A 268 -5.73 21.43 -17.18
C GLN A 268 -4.42 21.77 -17.89
N ALA A 269 -3.28 21.48 -17.29
CA ALA A 269 -1.98 21.70 -17.92
C ALA A 269 -1.81 20.92 -19.23
N LEU A 270 -2.47 19.76 -19.36
CA LEU A 270 -2.49 18.95 -20.59
C LEU A 270 -3.11 19.71 -21.80
N LEU A 271 -3.84 20.79 -21.54
CA LEU A 271 -4.44 21.61 -22.60
C LEU A 271 -3.53 22.70 -23.10
N THR A 272 -2.40 22.96 -22.44
CA THR A 272 -1.43 23.97 -22.87
C THR A 272 -0.76 23.56 -24.18
N VAL A 273 -0.41 24.56 -24.98
CA VAL A 273 0.27 24.33 -26.28
C VAL A 273 1.58 23.61 -26.09
N GLU A 274 2.35 24.02 -25.07
CA GLU A 274 3.66 23.47 -24.77
C GLU A 274 3.61 21.96 -24.46
N ILE A 275 2.70 21.51 -23.58
CA ILE A 275 2.57 20.10 -23.22
C ILE A 275 2.01 19.30 -24.39
N ARG A 276 1.03 19.83 -25.12
CA ARG A 276 0.49 19.16 -26.30
C ARG A 276 1.56 18.94 -27.39
N GLU A 277 2.43 19.91 -27.62
CA GLU A 277 3.54 19.77 -28.58
C GLU A 277 4.54 18.69 -28.12
N LYS A 278 4.88 18.65 -26.83
CA LYS A 278 5.72 17.59 -26.26
C LYS A 278 5.08 16.20 -26.44
N ILE A 279 3.79 16.07 -26.14
CA ILE A 279 3.06 14.80 -26.33
C ILE A 279 3.03 14.41 -27.82
N VAL A 280 2.83 15.35 -28.75
CA VAL A 280 2.88 15.08 -30.20
C VAL A 280 4.25 14.52 -30.59
N GLN A 281 5.34 15.14 -30.14
CA GLN A 281 6.70 14.68 -30.44
C GLN A 281 6.98 13.30 -29.85
N GLU A 282 6.56 13.03 -28.62
CA GLU A 282 6.72 11.73 -27.98
C GLU A 282 5.96 10.64 -28.74
N VAL A 283 4.68 10.88 -29.03
CA VAL A 283 3.84 9.94 -29.78
C VAL A 283 4.37 9.69 -31.19
N GLN A 284 4.88 10.73 -31.88
CA GLN A 284 5.51 10.57 -33.19
C GLN A 284 6.76 9.71 -33.13
N THR A 285 7.56 9.84 -32.07
CA THR A 285 8.78 9.05 -31.87
C THR A 285 8.48 7.58 -31.60
N GLU A 286 7.42 7.31 -30.82
CA GLU A 286 7.00 5.94 -30.48
C GLU A 286 6.26 5.22 -31.61
N LEU A 287 5.62 5.95 -32.51
CA LEU A 287 4.94 5.42 -33.69
C LEU A 287 5.95 5.14 -34.82
N GLN A 288 6.94 4.25 -34.59
CA GLN A 288 7.79 3.77 -35.69
C GLN A 288 6.96 3.01 -36.70
N PRO A 289 7.24 3.19 -38.02
CA PRO A 289 6.48 2.51 -39.06
C PRO A 289 6.71 1.00 -38.96
N ILE A 290 5.63 0.25 -38.66
CA ILE A 290 5.61 -1.19 -38.91
C ILE A 290 5.73 -1.36 -40.44
N GLN A 291 6.74 -2.09 -40.90
CA GLN A 291 6.96 -2.36 -42.30
C GLN A 291 5.67 -2.84 -42.97
N GLY A 292 5.09 -2.03 -43.85
CA GLY A 292 3.93 -2.37 -44.67
C GLY A 292 2.66 -1.55 -44.46
N GLU A 293 2.53 -0.76 -43.37
CA GLU A 293 1.48 0.25 -43.26
C GLU A 293 2.05 1.61 -43.68
N LEU A 294 1.55 2.16 -44.77
CA LEU A 294 1.63 3.59 -45.04
C LEU A 294 0.97 4.28 -43.83
N LEU A 295 1.81 4.85 -42.93
CA LEU A 295 1.34 5.90 -42.04
C LEU A 295 0.82 6.97 -43.00
N ALA A 296 -0.49 7.01 -43.14
CA ALA A 296 -1.12 7.91 -44.06
C ALA A 296 -0.65 9.33 -43.73
N ASP A 297 -0.07 10.00 -44.69
CA ASP A 297 0.26 11.44 -44.71
C ASP A 297 -0.97 12.33 -44.34
N GLU A 298 -2.13 11.73 -44.08
CA GLU A 298 -3.41 12.36 -43.79
C GLU A 298 -3.82 12.34 -42.32
N LEU A 299 -3.11 11.62 -41.39
CA LEU A 299 -3.52 11.58 -39.96
C LEU A 299 -2.91 12.76 -39.19
N ASP A 300 -3.77 13.69 -38.83
CA ASP A 300 -3.44 14.84 -38.00
C ASP A 300 -3.25 14.42 -36.53
N ILE A 301 -2.04 13.98 -36.16
CA ILE A 301 -1.68 13.56 -34.80
C ILE A 301 -1.96 14.68 -33.80
N ALA A 302 -1.69 15.93 -34.15
CA ALA A 302 -1.94 17.07 -33.26
C ALA A 302 -3.43 17.20 -32.92
N LYS A 303 -4.32 16.92 -33.87
CA LYS A 303 -5.75 16.91 -33.66
C LYS A 303 -6.20 15.75 -32.76
N ILE A 304 -5.59 14.57 -32.90
CA ILE A 304 -5.87 13.42 -32.02
C ILE A 304 -5.40 13.72 -30.60
N VAL A 305 -4.19 14.29 -30.43
CA VAL A 305 -3.68 14.73 -29.12
C VAL A 305 -4.62 15.76 -28.48
N ALA A 306 -5.04 16.77 -29.26
CA ALA A 306 -5.94 17.80 -28.74
C ALA A 306 -7.28 17.22 -28.26
N LYS A 307 -7.91 16.35 -29.04
CA LYS A 307 -9.19 15.71 -28.67
C LYS A 307 -9.05 14.74 -27.50
N THR A 308 -7.96 13.98 -27.45
CA THR A 308 -7.71 13.02 -26.38
C THR A 308 -7.48 13.75 -25.05
N THR A 309 -6.58 14.74 -25.01
CA THR A 309 -6.31 15.54 -23.80
C THR A 309 -7.55 16.31 -23.32
N GLU A 310 -8.34 16.86 -24.23
CA GLU A 310 -9.60 17.53 -23.90
C GLU A 310 -10.62 16.55 -23.28
N THR A 311 -10.75 15.35 -23.83
CA THR A 311 -11.63 14.31 -23.29
C THR A 311 -11.15 13.86 -21.92
N MET A 312 -9.83 13.67 -21.72
CA MET A 312 -9.25 13.33 -20.43
C MET A 312 -9.60 14.37 -19.37
N VAL A 313 -9.34 15.65 -19.63
CA VAL A 313 -9.63 16.74 -18.69
C VAL A 313 -11.12 16.84 -18.36
N ASN A 314 -11.97 16.68 -19.37
CA ASN A 314 -13.44 16.73 -19.18
C ASN A 314 -14.01 15.53 -18.43
N GLN A 315 -13.29 14.39 -18.42
CA GLN A 315 -13.73 13.13 -17.82
C GLN A 315 -12.86 12.71 -16.62
N THR A 316 -12.18 13.66 -15.98
CA THR A 316 -11.33 13.42 -14.81
C THR A 316 -11.63 14.46 -13.74
N ILE A 317 -11.49 14.09 -12.48
CA ILE A 317 -11.40 14.99 -11.33
C ILE A 317 -9.92 15.00 -10.91
N ASP A 318 -9.34 16.18 -10.74
CA ASP A 318 -7.95 16.32 -10.33
C ASP A 318 -7.77 15.91 -8.86
N ILE A 319 -7.34 14.66 -8.65
CA ILE A 319 -7.06 14.11 -7.33
C ILE A 319 -5.55 14.08 -7.16
N PRO A 320 -4.97 14.97 -6.33
CA PRO A 320 -3.53 14.95 -6.08
C PRO A 320 -3.15 13.71 -5.26
N ARG A 321 -2.03 13.11 -5.59
CA ARG A 321 -1.46 12.05 -4.76
C ARG A 321 -0.57 12.69 -3.71
N ILE A 322 -1.06 12.69 -2.48
CA ILE A 322 -0.39 13.32 -1.33
C ILE A 322 0.33 12.24 -0.54
N THR A 323 1.62 12.41 -0.34
CA THR A 323 2.46 11.57 0.52
C THR A 323 2.87 12.39 1.73
N VAL A 324 2.53 11.91 2.92
CA VAL A 324 2.98 12.53 4.18
C VAL A 324 4.29 11.87 4.56
N VAL A 325 5.38 12.64 4.52
CA VAL A 325 6.72 12.18 4.85
C VAL A 325 7.18 12.77 6.17
N PRO A 326 7.82 11.99 7.05
CA PRO A 326 8.46 12.57 8.21
C PRO A 326 9.63 13.45 7.76
N SER A 327 9.60 14.71 8.17
CA SER A 327 10.74 15.63 8.01
C SER A 327 11.58 15.59 9.28
N GLY A 328 12.79 15.01 9.18
CA GLY A 328 13.71 14.82 10.31
C GLY A 328 13.84 13.37 10.76
N GLU A 329 14.67 13.17 11.79
CA GLU A 329 14.89 11.84 12.36
C GLU A 329 13.67 11.37 13.16
N VAL A 330 13.23 10.16 12.89
CA VAL A 330 12.20 9.48 13.68
C VAL A 330 12.89 8.85 14.88
N SER A 331 12.52 9.27 16.08
CA SER A 331 12.94 8.63 17.30
C SER A 331 11.85 7.68 17.79
N THR A 332 12.29 6.51 18.23
CA THR A 332 11.43 5.49 18.83
C THR A 332 11.95 5.11 20.19
N GLY A 333 11.07 4.59 21.05
CA GLY A 333 11.48 4.12 22.37
C GLY A 333 10.29 3.55 23.13
N PHE A 334 10.51 3.33 24.42
CA PHE A 334 9.47 2.83 25.31
C PHE A 334 9.33 3.76 26.51
N HIS A 335 8.09 3.96 26.96
CA HIS A 335 7.86 4.66 28.22
C HIS A 335 8.21 3.77 29.40
N PRO A 336 8.77 4.32 30.50
CA PRO A 336 8.98 3.56 31.73
C PRO A 336 7.65 2.99 32.29
N PHE A 337 7.69 1.75 32.73
CA PHE A 337 6.54 1.06 33.32
C PHE A 337 6.98 0.02 34.34
N THR A 338 6.03 -0.55 35.07
CA THR A 338 6.26 -1.64 36.02
C THR A 338 5.79 -2.95 35.40
N LEU A 339 6.65 -3.98 35.43
CA LEU A 339 6.33 -5.31 34.90
C LEU A 339 5.18 -5.96 35.69
N ASP A 340 4.24 -6.55 34.97
CA ASP A 340 3.31 -7.52 35.53
C ASP A 340 3.96 -8.91 35.53
N LEU A 341 4.37 -9.37 36.70
CA LEU A 341 5.03 -10.65 36.93
C LEU A 341 4.12 -11.66 37.64
N SER A 342 2.85 -11.33 37.78
CA SER A 342 1.88 -12.14 38.57
C SER A 342 1.67 -13.56 38.03
N SER A 343 1.85 -13.75 36.72
CA SER A 343 1.68 -15.04 36.05
C SER A 343 3.00 -15.80 35.88
N LEU A 344 4.14 -15.21 36.21
CA LEU A 344 5.46 -15.78 35.97
C LEU A 344 6.07 -16.35 37.25
N HIS A 345 6.22 -17.68 37.29
CA HIS A 345 6.83 -18.39 38.42
C HIS A 345 7.84 -19.44 37.95
N LEU A 346 9.03 -18.95 37.60
CA LEU A 346 10.11 -19.78 37.08
C LEU A 346 10.77 -20.59 38.18
N GLN A 347 11.15 -21.82 37.86
CA GLN A 347 11.82 -22.74 38.79
C GLN A 347 13.18 -23.16 38.24
N PRO A 348 14.18 -23.35 39.10
CA PRO A 348 15.47 -23.89 38.68
C PRO A 348 15.33 -25.31 38.18
N SER A 349 15.99 -25.66 37.12
CA SER A 349 16.04 -27.07 36.66
C SER A 349 17.20 -27.79 37.30
N GLU A 350 17.01 -29.10 37.56
CA GLU A 350 18.07 -29.96 38.03
C GLU A 350 19.26 -29.97 37.06
N ARG A 351 20.46 -29.79 37.61
CA ARG A 351 21.71 -29.66 36.81
C ARG A 351 22.47 -30.97 36.68
N GLU A 352 21.92 -32.08 37.15
CA GLU A 352 22.55 -33.36 37.10
C GLU A 352 22.07 -34.19 35.94
N ILE A 353 22.97 -34.52 35.02
CA ILE A 353 22.72 -35.55 34.02
C ILE A 353 23.19 -36.86 34.63
N THR A 354 22.27 -37.70 35.07
CA THR A 354 22.57 -39.06 35.52
C THR A 354 22.85 -39.95 34.32
N ILE A 355 24.09 -40.39 34.17
CA ILE A 355 24.47 -41.37 33.16
C ILE A 355 24.37 -42.76 33.83
N HIS A 356 23.39 -43.56 33.36
CA HIS A 356 23.26 -44.97 33.77
C HIS A 356 23.96 -45.85 32.76
N ASN A 357 25.07 -46.48 33.18
CA ASN A 357 25.74 -47.44 32.36
C ASN A 357 25.00 -48.77 32.43
N LEU A 358 24.30 -49.12 31.37
CA LEU A 358 23.46 -50.32 31.30
C LEU A 358 24.23 -51.65 31.39
N HIS A 359 25.55 -51.64 31.18
CA HIS A 359 26.38 -52.84 31.28
C HIS A 359 27.00 -53.06 32.68
N THR A 360 27.34 -51.97 33.38
CA THR A 360 27.98 -52.08 34.70
C THR A 360 27.03 -51.74 35.85
N ASN A 361 25.80 -51.29 35.52
CA ASN A 361 24.81 -50.81 36.47
C ASN A 361 25.30 -49.68 37.39
N GLU A 362 26.39 -48.98 36.99
CA GLU A 362 26.93 -47.84 37.66
C GLU A 362 26.21 -46.56 37.23
N GLN A 363 25.86 -45.73 38.21
CA GLN A 363 25.32 -44.42 37.97
C GLN A 363 26.43 -43.40 38.24
N SER A 364 26.70 -42.54 37.29
CA SER A 364 27.55 -41.37 37.44
C SER A 364 26.72 -40.12 37.13
N SER A 365 26.85 -39.10 37.96
CA SER A 365 26.25 -37.80 37.70
C SER A 365 27.30 -36.83 37.14
N LEU A 366 26.95 -36.17 36.06
CA LEU A 366 27.70 -35.07 35.50
C LEU A 366 26.93 -33.80 35.89
N SER A 367 27.52 -32.97 36.76
CA SER A 367 27.04 -31.63 36.98
C SER A 367 27.53 -30.73 35.84
N ALA A 368 26.60 -30.04 35.18
CA ALA A 368 26.95 -29.03 34.20
C ALA A 368 27.51 -27.78 34.95
N GLU A 369 28.77 -27.46 34.73
CA GLU A 369 29.31 -26.18 35.20
C GLU A 369 28.55 -25.04 34.48
N LEU A 370 28.28 -23.94 35.24
CA LEU A 370 27.79 -22.68 34.68
C LEU A 370 28.76 -22.21 33.59
N GLY A 371 28.22 -21.87 32.42
CA GLY A 371 28.96 -21.16 31.39
C GLY A 371 29.54 -19.84 31.89
N MET A 372 30.13 -19.02 31.03
CA MET A 372 30.70 -17.72 31.43
C MET A 372 29.67 -16.94 32.23
N LYS A 373 29.97 -16.66 33.52
CA LYS A 373 29.11 -15.90 34.40
C LYS A 373 29.12 -14.43 34.00
N GLU A 374 27.94 -13.88 33.78
CA GLU A 374 27.81 -12.43 33.62
C GLU A 374 28.14 -11.71 34.93
N LYS A 375 28.55 -10.44 34.82
CA LYS A 375 28.96 -9.66 35.99
C LYS A 375 27.81 -9.31 36.91
N ARG A 376 26.64 -9.12 36.35
CA ARG A 376 25.39 -8.80 37.07
C ARG A 376 24.30 -9.77 36.64
N PRO A 377 23.38 -10.17 37.51
CA PRO A 377 22.21 -10.97 37.14
C PRO A 377 21.36 -10.31 36.03
N GLU A 378 21.23 -9.00 36.07
CA GLU A 378 20.47 -8.22 35.09
C GLU A 378 21.07 -8.35 33.67
N ASP A 379 22.40 -8.54 33.54
CA ASP A 379 23.09 -8.62 32.25
C ASP A 379 22.59 -9.80 31.41
N TYR A 380 22.21 -10.93 32.01
CA TYR A 380 21.59 -12.07 31.30
C TYR A 380 20.34 -11.67 30.54
N ILE A 381 19.50 -10.84 31.17
CA ILE A 381 18.23 -10.36 30.61
C ILE A 381 18.50 -9.26 29.57
N VAL A 382 19.30 -8.26 29.94
CA VAL A 382 19.60 -7.11 29.09
C VAL A 382 20.27 -7.55 27.78
N PHE A 383 21.23 -8.49 27.81
CA PHE A 383 21.81 -9.01 26.58
C PHE A 383 20.80 -9.73 25.70
N SER A 384 19.84 -10.44 26.30
CA SER A 384 18.77 -11.09 25.54
C SER A 384 17.74 -10.10 25.01
N LEU A 385 17.49 -8.98 25.71
CA LEU A 385 16.64 -7.88 25.22
C LEU A 385 17.31 -7.11 24.07
N MET A 386 18.62 -6.95 24.10
CA MET A 386 19.37 -6.31 23.00
C MET A 386 19.31 -7.09 21.69
N ASP A 387 18.94 -8.36 21.71
CA ASP A 387 18.69 -9.14 20.52
C ASP A 387 17.37 -8.75 19.81
N PHE A 388 16.48 -8.00 20.45
CA PHE A 388 15.28 -7.48 19.80
C PHE A 388 15.62 -6.29 18.95
N ASP A 389 15.14 -6.35 17.75
CA ASP A 389 15.45 -5.38 16.71
C ASP A 389 14.86 -3.97 16.99
N ASP A 390 13.83 -3.81 17.80
CA ASP A 390 13.19 -2.56 18.21
C ASP A 390 13.80 -1.91 19.45
N ILE A 391 14.84 -2.51 20.01
CA ILE A 391 15.54 -2.00 21.18
C ILE A 391 16.87 -1.35 20.79
N ASP A 392 16.94 -0.03 20.95
CA ASP A 392 18.22 0.69 20.88
C ASP A 392 18.81 0.80 22.28
N TYR A 393 19.81 -0.04 22.55
CA TYR A 393 20.50 -0.06 23.84
C TYR A 393 21.07 1.31 24.25
N PHE A 394 21.55 2.11 23.31
CA PHE A 394 22.20 3.38 23.64
C PHE A 394 21.27 4.44 24.21
N THR A 395 20.01 4.41 23.81
CA THR A 395 19.00 5.37 24.26
C THR A 395 18.12 4.82 25.38
N GLN A 396 18.12 3.49 25.58
CA GLN A 396 17.15 2.83 26.47
C GLN A 396 17.81 1.99 27.58
N ALA A 397 19.13 2.03 27.72
CA ALA A 397 19.86 1.21 28.70
C ALA A 397 19.28 1.30 30.11
N ASP A 398 18.94 2.50 30.59
CA ASP A 398 18.38 2.72 31.92
C ASP A 398 17.05 1.97 32.11
N LEU A 399 16.16 2.01 31.14
CA LEU A 399 14.88 1.29 31.17
C LEU A 399 15.11 -0.23 31.16
N LEU A 400 16.03 -0.72 30.29
CA LEU A 400 16.33 -2.15 30.21
C LEU A 400 16.87 -2.70 31.52
N TYR A 401 17.76 -1.97 32.18
CA TYR A 401 18.27 -2.35 33.50
C TYR A 401 17.25 -2.23 34.61
N ASP A 402 16.34 -1.26 34.54
CA ASP A 402 15.23 -1.16 35.49
C ASP A 402 14.29 -2.37 35.37
N LEU A 403 13.84 -2.71 34.15
CA LEU A 403 12.96 -3.87 33.92
C LEU A 403 13.65 -5.20 34.28
N ALA A 404 14.93 -5.35 33.92
CA ALA A 404 15.71 -6.52 34.32
C ALA A 404 15.87 -6.60 35.84
N GLY A 405 16.07 -5.47 36.54
CA GLY A 405 16.11 -5.38 37.99
C GLY A 405 14.80 -5.79 38.67
N GLN A 406 13.65 -5.38 38.10
CA GLN A 406 12.33 -5.79 38.60
C GLN A 406 12.16 -7.31 38.49
N MET A 407 12.57 -7.92 37.37
CA MET A 407 12.55 -9.38 37.17
C MET A 407 13.47 -10.10 38.15
N VAL A 408 14.72 -9.64 38.32
CA VAL A 408 15.68 -10.23 39.28
C VAL A 408 15.15 -10.12 40.72
N ALA A 409 14.56 -8.98 41.08
CA ALA A 409 13.95 -8.79 42.41
C ALA A 409 12.77 -9.77 42.63
N HIS A 410 11.94 -9.98 41.59
CA HIS A 410 10.84 -10.96 41.63
C HIS A 410 11.35 -12.39 41.87
N LEU A 411 12.38 -12.82 41.14
CA LEU A 411 13.00 -14.14 41.32
C LEU A 411 13.60 -14.30 42.74
N ARG A 412 14.30 -13.28 43.24
CA ARG A 412 14.86 -13.27 44.59
C ARG A 412 13.83 -13.36 45.73
N ALA A 413 12.59 -13.04 45.45
CA ALA A 413 11.52 -13.14 46.45
C ALA A 413 11.21 -14.59 46.88
N TYR A 414 11.56 -15.58 46.03
CA TYR A 414 11.26 -16.99 46.28
C TYR A 414 12.37 -17.98 45.95
N LEU A 415 13.52 -17.52 45.36
CA LEU A 415 14.69 -18.34 45.02
C LEU A 415 15.94 -17.85 45.74
N SER A 416 16.91 -18.74 45.99
CA SER A 416 18.26 -18.39 46.43
C SER A 416 19.10 -17.79 45.32
N GLU A 417 20.17 -17.10 45.61
CA GLU A 417 21.05 -16.47 44.59
C GLU A 417 21.61 -17.46 43.55
N GLU A 418 21.93 -18.70 43.96
CA GLU A 418 22.38 -19.73 43.03
C GLU A 418 21.26 -20.20 42.09
N GLU A 419 20.05 -20.32 42.61
CA GLU A 419 18.86 -20.69 41.84
C GLU A 419 18.47 -19.58 40.87
N VAL A 420 18.52 -18.31 41.30
CA VAL A 420 18.30 -17.14 40.42
C VAL A 420 19.26 -17.18 39.23
N LEU A 421 20.56 -17.36 39.46
CA LEU A 421 21.53 -17.44 38.38
C LEU A 421 21.27 -18.63 37.44
N SER A 422 20.79 -19.77 38.01
CA SER A 422 20.44 -20.93 37.22
C SER A 422 19.25 -20.68 36.31
N VAL A 423 18.22 -20.01 36.81
CA VAL A 423 17.03 -19.63 36.05
C VAL A 423 17.39 -18.63 34.96
N LEU A 424 18.16 -17.60 35.29
CA LEU A 424 18.60 -16.57 34.35
C LEU A 424 19.44 -17.14 33.20
N ASP A 425 20.38 -18.01 33.51
CA ASP A 425 21.22 -18.63 32.47
C ASP A 425 20.38 -19.46 31.47
N LYS A 426 19.41 -20.21 31.97
CA LYS A 426 18.60 -21.12 31.15
C LYS A 426 17.45 -20.41 30.45
N GLU A 427 16.69 -19.57 31.19
CA GLU A 427 15.42 -19.02 30.74
C GLU A 427 15.52 -17.55 30.24
N ARG A 428 16.75 -17.00 30.13
CA ARG A 428 16.98 -15.61 29.70
C ARG A 428 16.20 -15.18 28.48
N ARG A 429 16.04 -16.08 27.48
CA ARG A 429 15.30 -15.78 26.25
C ARG A 429 13.79 -15.74 26.47
N LEU A 430 13.26 -16.64 27.31
CA LEU A 430 11.84 -16.61 27.69
C LEU A 430 11.54 -15.33 28.47
N ILE A 431 12.37 -15.02 29.48
CA ILE A 431 12.23 -13.80 30.28
C ILE A 431 12.28 -12.56 29.38
N ALA A 432 13.23 -12.50 28.47
CA ALA A 432 13.36 -11.37 27.56
C ALA A 432 12.12 -11.22 26.66
N ARG A 433 11.51 -12.30 26.20
CA ARG A 433 10.26 -12.25 25.41
C ARG A 433 9.08 -11.70 26.23
N GLU A 434 8.93 -12.17 27.47
CA GLU A 434 7.84 -11.70 28.35
C GLU A 434 8.00 -10.20 28.66
N ILE A 435 9.22 -9.75 28.94
CA ILE A 435 9.51 -8.33 29.17
C ILE A 435 9.24 -7.54 27.88
N HIS A 436 9.72 -8.00 26.76
CA HIS A 436 9.54 -7.32 25.46
C HIS A 436 8.06 -7.24 25.07
N ALA A 437 7.27 -8.29 25.31
CA ALA A 437 5.82 -8.27 25.04
C ALA A 437 5.12 -7.14 25.80
N GLN A 438 5.48 -6.94 27.08
CA GLN A 438 4.96 -5.84 27.88
C GLN A 438 5.53 -4.48 27.45
N MET A 439 6.80 -4.40 27.05
CA MET A 439 7.41 -3.19 26.48
C MET A 439 6.64 -2.68 25.26
N MET A 440 6.12 -3.57 24.41
CA MET A 440 5.37 -3.19 23.21
C MET A 440 4.08 -2.43 23.51
N GLU A 441 3.46 -2.61 24.68
CA GLU A 441 2.30 -1.84 25.13
C GLU A 441 2.69 -0.38 25.48
N HIS A 442 3.97 -0.13 25.75
CA HIS A 442 4.54 1.16 26.13
C HIS A 442 5.40 1.79 25.03
N PHE A 443 5.33 1.25 23.82
CA PHE A 443 6.08 1.75 22.67
C PHE A 443 5.60 3.13 22.23
N TRP A 444 6.52 4.01 21.88
CA TRP A 444 6.23 5.30 21.26
C TRP A 444 7.13 5.56 20.04
N GLU A 445 6.55 6.23 19.07
CA GLU A 445 7.24 6.73 17.89
C GLU A 445 7.00 8.24 17.78
N LYS A 446 8.06 9.01 17.64
CA LYS A 446 8.01 10.45 17.51
C LYS A 446 8.83 10.89 16.31
N ALA A 447 8.15 11.43 15.30
CA ALA A 447 8.80 12.13 14.21
C ALA A 447 9.02 13.60 14.59
N ALA A 448 10.13 14.19 14.14
CA ALA A 448 10.45 15.59 14.41
C ALA A 448 9.38 16.53 13.81
N SER A 449 8.90 16.23 12.60
CA SER A 449 7.75 16.84 11.94
C SER A 449 7.28 15.97 10.78
N TYR A 450 6.10 16.25 10.24
CA TYR A 450 5.59 15.62 9.03
C TYR A 450 5.39 16.70 7.97
N GLU A 451 5.81 16.42 6.74
CA GLU A 451 5.60 17.27 5.59
C GLU A 451 4.74 16.54 4.57
N ALA A 452 3.69 17.21 4.11
CA ALA A 452 2.86 16.68 3.04
C ALA A 452 3.46 17.09 1.70
N ARG A 453 3.72 16.11 0.83
CA ARG A 453 4.26 16.32 -0.51
C ARG A 453 3.32 15.74 -1.55
N VAL A 454 3.18 16.44 -2.66
CA VAL A 454 2.36 15.96 -3.77
C VAL A 454 3.26 15.27 -4.78
N SER A 455 3.09 13.96 -4.91
CA SER A 455 3.84 13.14 -5.86
C SER A 455 3.19 13.06 -7.23
N GLN A 456 1.89 13.32 -7.32
CA GLN A 456 1.16 13.45 -8.58
C GLN A 456 0.17 14.60 -8.48
N GLY A 457 0.10 15.43 -9.53
CA GLY A 457 -0.82 16.56 -9.56
C GLY A 457 -2.28 16.16 -9.80
N PHE A 458 -2.47 15.09 -10.55
CA PHE A 458 -3.78 14.50 -10.84
C PHE A 458 -3.64 12.98 -11.03
N SER A 459 -4.76 12.25 -11.00
CA SER A 459 -4.78 10.80 -11.18
C SER A 459 -5.61 10.42 -12.40
N THR A 460 -5.15 9.44 -13.17
CA THR A 460 -5.94 8.83 -14.24
C THR A 460 -6.83 7.73 -13.65
N LEU A 461 -8.10 7.69 -14.06
CA LEU A 461 -9.05 6.69 -13.61
C LEU A 461 -8.71 5.33 -14.24
N LYS A 462 -8.58 4.30 -13.39
CA LYS A 462 -8.32 2.92 -13.82
C LYS A 462 -9.64 2.16 -14.01
N PRO A 463 -9.68 1.12 -14.88
CA PRO A 463 -10.83 0.23 -14.95
C PRO A 463 -11.12 -0.44 -13.60
N CYS A 464 -12.39 -0.62 -13.28
CA CYS A 464 -12.84 -1.34 -12.08
C CYS A 464 -13.61 -2.62 -12.45
N ASN A 465 -13.64 -3.60 -11.52
CA ASN A 465 -14.29 -4.88 -11.73
C ASN A 465 -15.43 -5.07 -10.73
N TYR A 466 -16.60 -5.39 -11.23
CA TYR A 466 -17.78 -5.72 -10.42
C TYR A 466 -18.20 -7.17 -10.61
N THR A 467 -18.44 -7.87 -9.51
CA THR A 467 -19.05 -9.21 -9.55
C THR A 467 -20.57 -9.07 -9.48
N VAL A 468 -21.28 -9.62 -10.47
CA VAL A 468 -22.74 -9.61 -10.58
C VAL A 468 -23.27 -11.00 -10.95
N SER A 469 -24.55 -11.27 -10.74
CA SER A 469 -25.19 -12.48 -11.27
C SER A 469 -25.22 -12.43 -12.81
N ALA A 470 -25.07 -13.59 -13.46
CA ALA A 470 -25.01 -13.66 -14.93
C ALA A 470 -26.28 -13.14 -15.64
N ASP A 471 -27.40 -13.15 -14.94
CA ASP A 471 -28.72 -12.71 -15.44
C ASP A 471 -29.14 -11.35 -14.85
N GLU A 472 -28.23 -10.64 -14.12
CA GLU A 472 -28.53 -9.32 -13.56
C GLU A 472 -28.67 -8.28 -14.67
N ALA A 473 -29.81 -7.58 -14.66
CA ALA A 473 -30.05 -6.47 -15.57
C ALA A 473 -29.39 -5.20 -15.07
N ILE A 474 -29.02 -4.30 -16.01
CA ILE A 474 -28.55 -2.97 -15.64
C ILE A 474 -29.75 -2.09 -15.34
N HIS A 475 -29.75 -1.52 -14.14
CA HIS A 475 -30.80 -0.65 -13.66
C HIS A 475 -30.46 0.82 -13.93
N SER A 476 -31.45 1.60 -14.30
CA SER A 476 -31.27 3.05 -14.37
C SER A 476 -31.12 3.61 -12.94
N VAL A 477 -30.10 4.47 -12.70
CA VAL A 477 -29.91 5.14 -11.42
C VAL A 477 -31.15 5.91 -10.96
N ARG A 478 -32.01 6.35 -11.89
CA ARG A 478 -33.24 7.11 -11.61
C ARG A 478 -34.45 6.23 -11.25
N GLN A 479 -34.32 4.91 -11.36
CA GLN A 479 -35.37 3.97 -10.98
C GLN A 479 -35.17 3.48 -9.56
N THR A 480 -36.13 3.72 -8.69
CA THR A 480 -36.09 3.19 -7.32
C THR A 480 -36.16 1.66 -7.38
N PRO A 481 -35.19 0.94 -6.78
CA PRO A 481 -35.21 -0.51 -6.74
C PRO A 481 -36.48 -1.04 -6.06
N LYS A 482 -37.11 -2.07 -6.66
CA LYS A 482 -38.28 -2.71 -6.06
C LYS A 482 -37.96 -3.42 -4.73
N ASP A 483 -36.74 -3.95 -4.62
CA ASP A 483 -36.21 -4.60 -3.44
C ASP A 483 -34.87 -3.97 -3.05
N VAL A 484 -34.93 -3.09 -2.07
CA VAL A 484 -33.78 -2.32 -1.57
C VAL A 484 -32.74 -3.22 -0.89
N SER A 485 -33.16 -4.41 -0.39
CA SER A 485 -32.24 -5.35 0.28
C SER A 485 -31.21 -5.95 -0.67
N ARG A 486 -31.53 -5.98 -1.98
CA ARG A 486 -30.67 -6.53 -3.02
C ARG A 486 -29.74 -5.51 -3.68
N ILE A 487 -29.77 -4.26 -3.25
CA ILE A 487 -29.07 -3.15 -3.93
C ILE A 487 -27.57 -3.43 -4.12
N LYS A 488 -26.92 -4.11 -3.17
CA LYS A 488 -25.51 -4.53 -3.26
C LYS A 488 -25.21 -5.51 -4.41
N GLN A 489 -26.22 -6.17 -4.93
CA GLN A 489 -26.08 -7.13 -6.02
C GLN A 489 -26.39 -6.48 -7.39
N MET A 490 -27.06 -5.32 -7.37
CA MET A 490 -27.51 -4.62 -8.57
C MET A 490 -26.38 -3.80 -9.19
N LEU A 491 -26.44 -3.67 -10.52
CA LEU A 491 -25.57 -2.82 -11.31
C LEU A 491 -26.39 -1.67 -11.88
N PHE A 492 -25.93 -0.44 -11.68
CA PHE A 492 -26.64 0.76 -12.10
C PHE A 492 -25.89 1.45 -13.24
N GLY A 493 -26.64 2.05 -14.14
CA GLY A 493 -26.15 2.81 -15.28
C GLY A 493 -27.03 4.02 -15.58
N SER A 494 -26.96 4.51 -16.82
CA SER A 494 -27.65 5.72 -17.29
C SER A 494 -27.19 7.00 -16.59
N PHE A 495 -25.90 7.05 -16.26
CA PHE A 495 -25.26 8.23 -15.68
C PHE A 495 -24.88 9.25 -16.75
N SER A 496 -25.01 10.53 -16.42
CA SER A 496 -24.59 11.65 -17.26
C SER A 496 -23.38 12.39 -16.72
N LYS A 497 -23.17 12.36 -15.40
CA LYS A 497 -22.10 13.08 -14.69
C LYS A 497 -21.12 12.17 -13.97
N CYS A 498 -21.45 10.89 -13.81
CA CYS A 498 -20.54 9.90 -13.28
C CYS A 498 -19.37 9.66 -14.25
N LEU A 499 -18.17 9.54 -13.70
CA LEU A 499 -16.95 9.26 -14.48
C LEU A 499 -16.84 7.80 -14.94
N TYR A 500 -17.75 6.94 -14.50
CA TYR A 500 -17.90 5.56 -14.98
C TYR A 500 -19.32 5.32 -15.51
N PRO A 501 -19.46 4.57 -16.60
CA PRO A 501 -20.78 4.29 -17.17
C PRO A 501 -21.65 3.38 -16.29
N LEU A 502 -21.02 2.59 -15.41
CA LEU A 502 -21.68 1.66 -14.50
C LEU A 502 -21.13 1.80 -13.09
N GLN A 503 -22.01 1.67 -12.08
CA GLN A 503 -21.63 1.72 -10.65
C GLN A 503 -22.44 0.70 -9.83
N LYS A 504 -21.84 0.26 -8.69
CA LYS A 504 -22.53 -0.49 -7.64
C LYS A 504 -22.60 0.35 -6.37
N PHE A 505 -23.68 0.16 -5.62
CA PHE A 505 -23.89 0.83 -4.34
C PHE A 505 -23.98 -0.19 -3.20
N ASP A 506 -23.40 0.15 -2.07
CA ASP A 506 -23.40 -0.70 -0.88
C ASP A 506 -24.64 -0.48 -0.01
N SER A 507 -25.41 0.57 -0.28
CA SER A 507 -26.65 0.90 0.44
C SER A 507 -27.63 1.69 -0.43
N ASP A 508 -28.90 1.68 -0.03
CA ASP A 508 -29.94 2.54 -0.61
C ASP A 508 -29.63 4.04 -0.40
N THR A 509 -28.98 4.37 0.68
CA THR A 509 -28.53 5.73 0.96
C THR A 509 -27.53 6.22 -0.09
N GLU A 510 -26.54 5.40 -0.44
CA GLU A 510 -25.60 5.73 -1.50
C GLU A 510 -26.28 5.87 -2.86
N HIS A 511 -27.22 4.97 -3.17
CA HIS A 511 -27.99 5.07 -4.42
C HIS A 511 -28.79 6.37 -4.49
N ARG A 512 -29.54 6.72 -3.42
CA ARG A 512 -30.28 7.99 -3.37
C ARG A 512 -29.36 9.21 -3.45
N PHE A 513 -28.18 9.13 -2.82
CA PHE A 513 -27.20 10.20 -2.92
C PHE A 513 -26.67 10.34 -4.37
N ALA A 514 -26.41 9.23 -5.06
CA ALA A 514 -26.02 9.25 -6.48
C ALA A 514 -27.07 9.93 -7.38
N VAL A 515 -28.37 9.77 -7.10
CA VAL A 515 -29.45 10.50 -7.79
C VAL A 515 -29.30 12.02 -7.60
N ILE A 516 -28.98 12.46 -6.37
CA ILE A 516 -28.71 13.88 -6.08
C ILE A 516 -27.47 14.35 -6.83
N LEU A 517 -26.41 13.55 -6.86
CA LEU A 517 -25.16 13.87 -7.57
C LEU A 517 -25.39 14.02 -9.08
N GLU A 518 -26.18 13.13 -9.69
CA GLU A 518 -26.55 13.23 -11.10
C GLU A 518 -27.34 14.50 -11.44
N ARG A 519 -28.06 15.06 -10.48
CA ARG A 519 -28.80 16.31 -10.65
C ARG A 519 -27.91 17.55 -10.45
N ASP A 520 -27.12 17.59 -9.36
CA ASP A 520 -26.56 18.83 -8.83
C ASP A 520 -25.05 18.97 -8.99
N SER A 521 -24.27 17.89 -9.19
CA SER A 521 -22.82 17.97 -9.35
C SER A 521 -22.39 18.36 -10.78
N GLN A 522 -21.11 18.63 -10.98
CA GLN A 522 -20.49 18.71 -12.31
C GLN A 522 -20.00 17.33 -12.75
N LYS A 523 -19.24 16.65 -11.90
CA LYS A 523 -18.71 15.31 -12.09
C LYS A 523 -18.69 14.59 -10.73
N TRP A 524 -18.76 13.28 -10.77
CA TRP A 524 -18.61 12.46 -9.56
C TRP A 524 -18.24 11.03 -9.91
N PHE A 525 -17.70 10.30 -8.94
CA PHE A 525 -17.56 8.85 -9.00
C PHE A 525 -17.52 8.26 -7.60
N LYS A 526 -17.75 6.94 -7.49
CA LYS A 526 -17.52 6.13 -6.29
C LYS A 526 -16.19 5.43 -6.47
N PRO A 527 -15.16 5.72 -5.66
CA PRO A 527 -13.87 5.06 -5.77
C PRO A 527 -13.98 3.57 -5.50
N ALA A 528 -13.36 2.76 -6.34
CA ALA A 528 -13.14 1.35 -6.08
C ALA A 528 -11.77 1.16 -5.41
N GLN A 529 -11.56 -0.04 -4.86
CA GLN A 529 -10.28 -0.37 -4.24
C GLN A 529 -9.10 -0.17 -5.21
N GLY A 530 -8.07 0.55 -4.77
CA GLY A 530 -6.89 0.87 -5.58
C GLY A 530 -7.02 2.09 -6.50
N GLN A 531 -8.14 2.81 -6.48
CA GLN A 531 -8.33 4.04 -7.26
C GLN A 531 -7.99 5.30 -6.50
N PHE A 532 -8.45 5.41 -5.26
CA PHE A 532 -8.20 6.52 -4.38
C PHE A 532 -8.28 6.05 -2.93
N GLN A 533 -7.27 6.34 -2.14
CA GLN A 533 -7.11 5.80 -0.79
C GLN A 533 -6.54 6.88 0.13
N ILE A 534 -7.08 6.94 1.34
CA ILE A 534 -6.55 7.74 2.43
C ILE A 534 -6.13 6.79 3.54
N TYR A 535 -4.98 7.03 4.15
CA TYR A 535 -4.50 6.20 5.25
C TYR A 535 -4.77 6.88 6.59
N TRP A 536 -5.22 6.10 7.56
CA TRP A 536 -5.51 6.57 8.90
C TRP A 536 -4.93 5.62 9.96
N LYS A 537 -4.62 6.14 11.14
CA LYS A 537 -4.06 5.35 12.24
C LYS A 537 -5.17 4.76 13.08
N SER A 538 -5.09 3.44 13.35
CA SER A 538 -5.92 2.71 14.31
C SER A 538 -4.99 2.09 15.36
N GLY A 539 -4.67 2.82 16.42
CA GLY A 539 -3.60 2.44 17.33
C GLY A 539 -2.24 2.49 16.66
N LEU A 540 -1.53 1.36 16.65
CA LEU A 540 -0.24 1.21 15.95
C LEU A 540 -0.39 0.91 14.45
N ASP A 541 -1.59 0.54 13.99
CA ASP A 541 -1.86 0.13 12.62
C ASP A 541 -2.24 1.31 11.73
N SER A 542 -1.73 1.30 10.50
CA SER A 542 -2.16 2.19 9.43
C SER A 542 -3.16 1.46 8.55
N LYS A 543 -4.42 1.89 8.58
CA LYS A 543 -5.50 1.29 7.80
C LYS A 543 -5.87 2.18 6.63
N GLU A 544 -6.32 1.54 5.56
CA GLU A 544 -6.81 2.19 4.36
C GLU A 544 -8.26 2.64 4.55
N TYR A 545 -8.56 3.84 4.07
CA TYR A 545 -9.89 4.39 3.99
C TYR A 545 -10.20 4.83 2.56
N ILE A 546 -11.32 4.37 2.03
CA ILE A 546 -11.85 4.73 0.71
C ILE A 546 -13.13 5.50 0.96
N PRO A 547 -13.26 6.78 0.53
CA PRO A 547 -14.51 7.52 0.68
C PRO A 547 -15.60 6.95 -0.23
N ASP A 548 -16.88 7.11 0.19
CA ASP A 548 -18.01 6.63 -0.61
C ASP A 548 -18.09 7.35 -1.96
N PHE A 549 -17.83 8.66 -2.01
CA PHE A 549 -17.88 9.44 -3.25
C PHE A 549 -16.82 10.53 -3.31
N VAL A 550 -16.34 10.80 -4.53
CA VAL A 550 -15.62 12.01 -4.90
C VAL A 550 -16.51 12.82 -5.82
N VAL A 551 -16.76 14.08 -5.47
CA VAL A 551 -17.77 14.93 -6.13
C VAL A 551 -17.16 16.26 -6.50
N GLU A 552 -17.19 16.63 -7.78
CA GLU A 552 -16.80 17.95 -8.24
C GLU A 552 -18.05 18.85 -8.41
N THR A 553 -18.05 19.96 -7.72
CA THR A 553 -19.05 21.03 -7.86
C THR A 553 -18.46 22.21 -8.64
N LYS A 554 -19.22 23.28 -8.81
CA LYS A 554 -18.73 24.49 -9.47
C LYS A 554 -17.52 25.08 -8.72
N ASP A 555 -17.55 25.07 -7.40
CA ASP A 555 -16.63 25.87 -6.57
C ASP A 555 -15.66 25.00 -5.74
N SER A 556 -15.94 23.70 -5.57
CA SER A 556 -15.16 22.82 -4.70
C SER A 556 -15.25 21.36 -5.12
N ILE A 557 -14.33 20.54 -4.59
CA ILE A 557 -14.34 19.09 -4.71
C ILE A 557 -14.61 18.51 -3.31
N TRP A 558 -15.50 17.53 -3.22
CA TRP A 558 -15.91 16.95 -1.95
C TRP A 558 -15.51 15.50 -1.86
N LEU A 559 -14.97 15.13 -0.72
CA LEU A 559 -14.94 13.75 -0.27
C LEU A 559 -16.18 13.52 0.60
N VAL A 560 -16.99 12.56 0.22
CA VAL A 560 -18.25 12.29 0.89
C VAL A 560 -18.23 10.89 1.47
N GLU A 561 -18.64 10.80 2.72
CA GLU A 561 -18.89 9.55 3.43
C GLU A 561 -20.32 9.57 3.97
N THR A 562 -21.03 8.45 3.86
CA THR A 562 -22.37 8.28 4.41
C THR A 562 -22.35 7.26 5.55
N LYS A 563 -22.94 7.57 6.69
CA LYS A 563 -22.95 6.69 7.87
C LYS A 563 -24.30 6.68 8.58
N ALA A 564 -24.64 5.54 9.19
CA ALA A 564 -25.81 5.47 10.05
C ALA A 564 -25.62 6.39 11.27
N GLY A 565 -26.68 7.07 11.70
CA GLY A 565 -26.61 8.05 12.78
C GLY A 565 -26.02 7.52 14.09
N LYS A 566 -26.23 6.22 14.39
CA LYS A 566 -25.63 5.53 15.55
C LYS A 566 -24.11 5.38 15.47
N ASP A 567 -23.54 5.30 14.24
CA ASP A 567 -22.14 5.02 14.01
C ASP A 567 -21.30 6.31 13.89
N LEU A 568 -21.92 7.49 13.84
CA LEU A 568 -21.24 8.79 13.71
C LEU A 568 -20.31 9.12 14.89
N LYS A 569 -20.53 8.50 16.05
CA LYS A 569 -19.69 8.66 17.26
C LYS A 569 -18.71 7.53 17.47
N ASP A 570 -18.66 6.58 16.54
CA ASP A 570 -17.70 5.47 16.61
C ASP A 570 -16.28 6.03 16.49
N PRO A 571 -15.35 5.65 17.39
CA PRO A 571 -13.96 6.12 17.36
C PRO A 571 -13.26 5.86 16.01
N GLU A 572 -13.56 4.74 15.37
CA GLU A 572 -12.99 4.40 14.05
C GLU A 572 -13.51 5.35 12.95
N VAL A 573 -14.82 5.66 12.97
CA VAL A 573 -15.42 6.61 12.02
C VAL A 573 -14.84 8.01 12.23
N LEU A 574 -14.64 8.43 13.47
CA LEU A 574 -14.05 9.72 13.80
C LEU A 574 -12.60 9.80 13.34
N ALA A 575 -11.80 8.76 13.57
CA ALA A 575 -10.40 8.71 13.14
C ALA A 575 -10.27 8.73 11.59
N LYS A 576 -11.15 8.04 10.87
CA LYS A 576 -11.22 8.12 9.39
C LYS A 576 -11.60 9.53 8.93
N ALA A 577 -12.55 10.16 9.60
CA ALA A 577 -12.98 11.52 9.29
C ALA A 577 -11.88 12.55 9.57
N ASP A 578 -11.06 12.35 10.61
CA ASP A 578 -9.90 13.22 10.90
C ASP A 578 -8.84 13.09 9.82
N ALA A 579 -8.50 11.86 9.42
CA ALA A 579 -7.54 11.62 8.35
C ALA A 579 -8.01 12.19 7.00
N ALA A 580 -9.29 12.01 6.66
CA ALA A 580 -9.86 12.59 5.45
C ALA A 580 -9.88 14.12 5.47
N PHE A 581 -10.14 14.72 6.62
CA PHE A 581 -10.09 16.17 6.79
C PHE A 581 -8.67 16.74 6.60
N GLU A 582 -7.65 16.12 7.22
CA GLU A 582 -6.26 16.52 7.03
C GLU A 582 -5.80 16.32 5.59
N TRP A 583 -6.21 15.23 4.94
CA TRP A 583 -5.96 15.03 3.52
C TRP A 583 -6.57 16.16 2.68
N CYS A 584 -7.84 16.52 2.91
CA CYS A 584 -8.52 17.63 2.21
C CYS A 584 -7.82 18.97 2.41
N LYS A 585 -7.24 19.21 3.59
CA LYS A 585 -6.47 20.42 3.88
C LYS A 585 -5.20 20.49 3.02
N HIS A 586 -4.40 19.41 2.99
CA HIS A 586 -3.22 19.36 2.14
C HIS A 586 -3.55 19.45 0.64
N ALA A 587 -4.62 18.78 0.21
CA ALA A 587 -5.10 18.87 -1.17
C ALA A 587 -5.57 20.27 -1.53
N THR A 588 -6.17 20.99 -0.58
CA THR A 588 -6.58 22.39 -0.75
C THR A 588 -5.38 23.30 -0.86
N ASP A 589 -4.37 23.16 0.02
CA ASP A 589 -3.15 23.97 -0.02
C ASP A 589 -2.46 23.85 -1.38
N TYR A 590 -2.36 22.62 -1.90
CA TYR A 590 -1.84 22.38 -3.24
C TYR A 590 -2.72 22.97 -4.35
N ALA A 591 -4.03 22.75 -4.30
CA ALA A 591 -4.98 23.23 -5.29
C ALA A 591 -4.97 24.76 -5.42
N LEU A 592 -4.90 25.47 -4.29
CA LEU A 592 -4.85 26.94 -4.26
C LEU A 592 -3.58 27.50 -4.89
N GLN A 593 -2.43 26.81 -4.73
CA GLN A 593 -1.18 27.22 -5.39
C GLN A 593 -1.27 27.14 -6.92
N HIS A 594 -2.18 26.30 -7.44
CA HIS A 594 -2.35 26.05 -8.87
C HIS A 594 -3.70 26.53 -9.42
N ASN A 595 -4.34 27.48 -8.75
CA ASN A 595 -5.65 28.06 -9.14
C ASN A 595 -6.74 27.00 -9.39
N SER A 596 -6.73 25.92 -8.61
CA SER A 596 -7.70 24.83 -8.67
C SER A 596 -8.72 24.94 -7.53
N LYS A 597 -9.70 24.01 -7.51
CA LYS A 597 -10.79 24.02 -6.54
C LYS A 597 -10.33 23.46 -5.20
N HIS A 598 -10.79 24.06 -4.10
CA HIS A 598 -10.52 23.56 -2.75
C HIS A 598 -11.30 22.28 -2.45
N TRP A 599 -10.75 21.47 -1.55
CA TRP A 599 -11.32 20.20 -1.12
C TRP A 599 -12.08 20.33 0.18
N ARG A 600 -13.17 19.57 0.32
CA ARG A 600 -14.00 19.50 1.53
C ARG A 600 -14.30 18.06 1.90
N TYR A 601 -14.31 17.75 3.19
CA TYR A 601 -14.79 16.48 3.69
C TYR A 601 -16.18 16.62 4.30
N VAL A 602 -17.14 15.79 3.86
CA VAL A 602 -18.53 15.84 4.27
C VAL A 602 -18.97 14.46 4.77
N LEU A 603 -19.32 14.35 6.05
CA LEU A 603 -19.80 13.11 6.69
C LEU A 603 -21.32 13.20 6.90
N ILE A 604 -22.08 12.48 6.07
CA ILE A 604 -23.53 12.62 5.96
C ILE A 604 -24.25 11.50 6.71
N PRO A 605 -25.15 11.82 7.68
CA PRO A 605 -26.03 10.82 8.28
C PRO A 605 -26.99 10.22 7.24
N HIS A 606 -27.21 8.89 7.29
CA HIS A 606 -28.08 8.17 6.34
C HIS A 606 -29.50 8.74 6.27
N ASP A 607 -30.09 9.10 7.39
CA ASP A 607 -31.44 9.66 7.52
C ASP A 607 -31.58 11.05 6.91
N GLU A 608 -30.47 11.73 6.69
CA GLU A 608 -30.44 13.05 6.05
C GLU A 608 -30.44 12.99 4.52
N VAL A 609 -30.11 11.83 3.93
CA VAL A 609 -30.07 11.65 2.48
C VAL A 609 -31.49 11.44 1.95
N VAL A 610 -32.10 12.55 1.52
CA VAL A 610 -33.41 12.58 0.88
C VAL A 610 -33.28 13.22 -0.49
N GLU A 611 -33.78 12.58 -1.54
CA GLU A 611 -33.63 13.00 -2.94
C GLU A 611 -34.15 14.42 -3.24
N SER A 612 -35.09 14.93 -2.44
CA SER A 612 -35.61 16.29 -2.57
C SER A 612 -34.63 17.37 -2.11
N LYS A 613 -33.61 17.05 -1.32
CA LYS A 613 -32.59 18.00 -0.86
C LYS A 613 -31.62 18.34 -1.99
N LYS A 614 -31.09 19.55 -1.97
CA LYS A 614 -30.02 19.97 -2.87
C LYS A 614 -28.65 19.53 -2.33
N LEU A 615 -27.71 19.31 -3.23
CA LEU A 615 -26.34 18.94 -2.86
C LEU A 615 -25.72 19.93 -1.87
N VAL A 616 -25.94 21.25 -2.06
CA VAL A 616 -25.42 22.30 -1.20
C VAL A 616 -25.92 22.22 0.25
N ASP A 617 -27.09 21.64 0.48
CA ASP A 617 -27.68 21.53 1.84
C ASP A 617 -26.87 20.58 2.73
N PHE A 618 -26.06 19.69 2.14
CA PHE A 618 -25.19 18.76 2.88
C PHE A 618 -23.90 19.40 3.39
N LEU A 619 -23.56 20.64 2.97
CA LEU A 619 -22.41 21.37 3.50
C LEU A 619 -22.51 21.64 5.02
N ARG A 620 -23.71 21.57 5.60
CA ARG A 620 -23.88 21.64 7.07
C ARG A 620 -23.19 20.50 7.82
N PHE A 621 -22.88 19.38 7.12
CA PHE A 621 -22.17 18.24 7.64
C PHE A 621 -20.68 18.23 7.26
N GLU A 622 -20.20 19.35 6.70
CA GLU A 622 -18.76 19.52 6.46
C GLU A 622 -18.01 19.51 7.78
N LYS A 623 -16.97 18.65 7.85
CA LYS A 623 -16.08 18.64 9.00
C LYS A 623 -15.23 19.90 8.99
N LYS A 624 -15.30 20.64 10.09
CA LYS A 624 -14.47 21.82 10.34
C LYS A 624 -13.41 21.45 11.37
N SER A 625 -12.27 22.13 11.35
CA SER A 625 -11.28 21.97 12.42
C SER A 625 -11.93 22.24 13.78
N VAL A 626 -11.65 21.39 14.74
CA VAL A 626 -11.99 21.62 16.14
C VAL A 626 -11.12 22.72 16.71
#